data_bcfbe251d2bdb88055d029084af8deaf
#
_entry.id   bcfbe251d2bdb88055d029084af8deaf
#
_cell.length_a   1.000
_cell.length_b   1.000
_cell.length_c   1.000
_cell.angle_alpha   90.00
_cell.angle_beta   90.00
_cell.angle_gamma   90.00
#
_symmetry.space_group_name_H-M   'P 1'
#
loop_
_entity.id
_entity.type
_entity.pdbx_description
1 polymer ?
#
loop_
_entity_poly.entity_id
_entity_poly.type
_entity_poly.pdbx_seq_one_letter_code
_entity_poly.pdbx_strand_id
1 'polypeptide(L)'
;IEQRRSRRWGIFFKLITLLYIGIIIYGFNSMSHTTIPSNEKITALVKLNGVIGSNLEVNADDVINGLREAYAHQGTEAIILSINSPGGSPVQAGIINDEINRYKLLHPNIPIYAVVEDVCASGGYYIAAAADQIFVNKASIVGSIGVRMDGFGLEELIKNIGVERRLMTAGKNKGMLDPFLPIVPEQEEFVQNLLNEIHDQFIAVVKKGRGDRLSTDESIFSGLFWDGNSAIKLGLVDNLGSVGSVARDIVGNENIVDFTTKASFGERIAERFGAGVGISFSNTVLNKFKNNTVIK
;
A
#
# COMPACT_ATOMS: atom_id res chain seq x y z
N ILE A 1 -56.29 2.86 -25.73
CA ILE A 1 -55.20 3.19 -26.69
C ILE A 1 -54.08 3.97 -26.00
N GLU A 2 -54.35 4.92 -25.10
CA GLU A 2 -53.37 5.74 -24.39
C GLU A 2 -52.43 4.94 -23.47
N GLN A 3 -52.92 3.96 -22.72
CA GLN A 3 -52.07 3.15 -21.83
C GLN A 3 -51.01 2.31 -22.58
N ARG A 4 -51.32 1.85 -23.80
CA ARG A 4 -50.33 1.12 -24.64
C ARG A 4 -49.27 2.05 -25.21
N ARG A 5 -49.59 3.31 -25.46
CA ARG A 5 -48.65 4.32 -25.97
C ARG A 5 -47.69 4.77 -24.85
N SER A 6 -48.19 5.01 -23.66
CA SER A 6 -47.37 5.34 -22.47
C SER A 6 -46.38 4.23 -22.12
N ARG A 7 -46.80 2.95 -22.19
CA ARG A 7 -45.95 1.79 -21.89
C ARG A 7 -44.81 1.62 -22.94
N ARG A 8 -45.08 1.92 -24.22
CA ARG A 8 -44.09 1.90 -25.28
C ARG A 8 -43.02 3.01 -25.11
N TRP A 9 -43.47 4.21 -24.75
CA TRP A 9 -42.55 5.31 -24.45
C TRP A 9 -41.68 5.04 -23.19
N GLY A 10 -42.26 4.43 -22.18
CA GLY A 10 -41.50 4.02 -21.00
C GLY A 10 -40.43 2.97 -21.29
N ILE A 11 -40.70 1.99 -22.17
CA ILE A 11 -39.72 1.00 -22.61
C ILE A 11 -38.64 1.66 -23.48
N PHE A 12 -39.01 2.56 -24.39
CA PHE A 12 -38.10 3.30 -25.25
C PHE A 12 -37.10 4.14 -24.44
N PHE A 13 -37.56 4.90 -23.43
CA PHE A 13 -36.65 5.66 -22.56
C PHE A 13 -35.72 4.77 -21.75
N LYS A 14 -36.19 3.64 -21.24
CA LYS A 14 -35.34 2.67 -20.52
C LYS A 14 -34.26 2.10 -21.44
N LEU A 15 -34.55 1.78 -22.68
CA LEU A 15 -33.58 1.27 -23.66
C LEU A 15 -32.55 2.36 -24.03
N ILE A 16 -32.98 3.59 -24.24
CA ILE A 16 -32.06 4.72 -24.50
C ILE A 16 -31.14 4.98 -23.31
N THR A 17 -31.67 4.94 -22.08
CA THR A 17 -30.86 5.11 -20.87
C THR A 17 -29.81 3.99 -20.74
N LEU A 18 -30.20 2.74 -20.99
CA LEU A 18 -29.26 1.61 -20.98
C LEU A 18 -28.20 1.73 -22.08
N LEU A 19 -28.60 2.16 -23.29
CA LEU A 19 -27.66 2.41 -24.40
C LEU A 19 -26.68 3.53 -24.03
N TYR A 20 -27.16 4.62 -23.45
CA TYR A 20 -26.35 5.75 -23.02
C TYR A 20 -25.36 5.36 -21.91
N ILE A 21 -25.81 4.57 -20.94
CA ILE A 21 -24.93 4.01 -19.89
C ILE A 21 -23.89 3.07 -20.54
N GLY A 22 -24.27 2.24 -21.50
CA GLY A 22 -23.37 1.35 -22.24
C GLY A 22 -22.30 2.14 -23.02
N ILE A 23 -22.67 3.24 -23.68
CA ILE A 23 -21.76 4.13 -24.40
C ILE A 23 -20.78 4.83 -23.41
N ILE A 24 -21.28 5.28 -22.27
CA ILE A 24 -20.42 5.87 -21.23
C ILE A 24 -19.40 4.84 -20.71
N ILE A 25 -19.85 3.63 -20.38
CA ILE A 25 -18.98 2.56 -19.90
C ILE A 25 -17.95 2.18 -20.98
N TYR A 26 -18.37 2.05 -22.24
CA TYR A 26 -17.48 1.76 -23.34
C TYR A 26 -16.47 2.89 -23.60
N GLY A 27 -16.91 4.15 -23.58
CA GLY A 27 -16.05 5.33 -23.74
C GLY A 27 -15.01 5.44 -22.62
N PHE A 28 -15.42 5.22 -21.36
CA PHE A 28 -14.49 5.20 -20.22
C PHE A 28 -13.49 4.05 -20.32
N ASN A 29 -13.91 2.87 -20.74
CA ASN A 29 -13.01 1.73 -20.89
C ASN A 29 -12.03 1.93 -22.06
N SER A 30 -12.48 2.58 -23.13
CA SER A 30 -11.63 2.92 -24.29
C SER A 30 -10.63 4.04 -23.99
N MET A 31 -10.96 4.99 -23.11
CA MET A 31 -10.05 6.06 -22.69
C MET A 31 -8.97 5.58 -21.72
N SER A 32 -9.14 4.42 -21.08
CA SER A 32 -8.17 3.87 -20.13
C SER A 32 -6.98 3.18 -20.80
N HIS A 33 -7.03 2.92 -22.08
CA HIS A 33 -5.93 2.36 -22.87
C HIS A 33 -5.40 3.41 -23.83
N THR A 34 -4.59 4.34 -23.32
CA THR A 34 -3.65 5.05 -24.19
C THR A 34 -2.67 4.01 -24.71
N THR A 35 -2.87 3.52 -25.93
CA THR A 35 -1.91 2.62 -26.60
C THR A 35 -0.64 3.41 -26.86
N ILE A 36 0.32 3.33 -25.95
CA ILE A 36 1.65 3.85 -26.15
C ILE A 36 2.30 3.01 -27.23
N PRO A 37 2.89 3.60 -28.28
CA PRO A 37 3.64 2.83 -29.27
C PRO A 37 4.71 2.00 -28.58
N SER A 38 4.75 0.70 -28.83
CA SER A 38 5.60 -0.27 -28.11
C SER A 38 7.10 0.06 -28.16
N ASN A 39 7.54 0.87 -29.11
CA ASN A 39 8.94 1.26 -29.31
C ASN A 39 9.26 2.69 -28.86
N GLU A 40 8.30 3.42 -28.32
CA GLU A 40 8.55 4.76 -27.80
C GLU A 40 9.38 4.66 -26.51
N LYS A 41 10.50 5.39 -26.46
CA LYS A 41 11.35 5.44 -25.28
C LYS A 41 10.64 6.15 -24.15
N ILE A 42 10.58 5.51 -22.98
CA ILE A 42 9.84 6.01 -21.82
C ILE A 42 10.61 5.81 -20.51
N THR A 43 10.29 6.63 -19.54
CA THR A 43 10.52 6.38 -18.12
C THR A 43 9.23 5.81 -17.54
N ALA A 44 9.25 4.54 -17.14
CA ALA A 44 8.10 3.90 -16.53
C ALA A 44 7.93 4.35 -15.07
N LEU A 45 6.69 4.60 -14.65
CA LEU A 45 6.35 4.99 -13.29
C LEU A 45 5.43 3.96 -12.66
N VAL A 46 5.74 3.50 -11.45
CA VAL A 46 4.86 2.68 -10.60
C VAL A 46 4.75 3.36 -9.24
N LYS A 47 3.52 3.68 -8.82
CA LYS A 47 3.26 4.39 -7.56
C LYS A 47 2.87 3.43 -6.45
N LEU A 48 3.44 3.67 -5.27
CA LEU A 48 3.14 2.98 -4.03
C LEU A 48 2.64 4.02 -3.02
N ASN A 49 1.34 4.34 -3.08
CA ASN A 49 0.72 5.37 -2.25
C ASN A 49 -0.23 4.75 -1.26
N GLY A 50 0.05 4.88 0.05
CA GLY A 50 -0.80 4.40 1.13
C GLY A 50 -0.18 3.28 1.94
N VAL A 51 -1.02 2.61 2.73
CA VAL A 51 -0.61 1.51 3.64
C VAL A 51 -0.43 0.21 2.84
N ILE A 52 0.64 -0.52 3.18
CA ILE A 52 0.97 -1.80 2.52
C ILE A 52 0.21 -2.95 3.19
N GLY A 53 -0.57 -3.70 2.41
CA GLY A 53 -1.31 -4.86 2.90
C GLY A 53 -2.08 -5.56 1.79
N SER A 54 -2.49 -6.82 2.02
CA SER A 54 -3.14 -7.65 0.98
C SER A 54 -4.46 -7.09 0.43
N ASN A 55 -5.18 -6.30 1.24
CA ASN A 55 -6.45 -5.69 0.86
C ASN A 55 -6.43 -4.16 1.10
N LEU A 56 -5.26 -3.54 1.00
CA LEU A 56 -5.05 -2.11 1.21
C LEU A 56 -4.58 -1.44 -0.09
N GLU A 57 -4.31 -0.14 -0.01
CA GLU A 57 -3.97 0.70 -1.17
C GLU A 57 -2.73 0.22 -1.92
N VAL A 58 -1.77 -0.37 -1.20
CA VAL A 58 -0.56 -0.96 -1.77
C VAL A 58 -0.52 -2.45 -1.45
N ASN A 59 -0.73 -3.29 -2.43
CA ASN A 59 -0.59 -4.73 -2.32
C ASN A 59 0.42 -5.28 -3.33
N ALA A 60 0.96 -6.47 -3.05
CA ALA A 60 2.02 -7.04 -3.86
C ALA A 60 1.56 -7.34 -5.28
N ASP A 61 0.35 -7.85 -5.47
CA ASP A 61 -0.14 -8.24 -6.79
C ASP A 61 -0.23 -7.05 -7.74
N ASP A 62 -0.76 -5.91 -7.27
CA ASP A 62 -0.90 -4.70 -8.07
C ASP A 62 0.47 -4.09 -8.42
N VAL A 63 1.38 -4.00 -7.44
CA VAL A 63 2.73 -3.47 -7.68
C VAL A 63 3.50 -4.36 -8.66
N ILE A 64 3.42 -5.69 -8.50
CA ILE A 64 4.08 -6.65 -9.39
C ILE A 64 3.47 -6.61 -10.80
N ASN A 65 2.16 -6.43 -10.94
CA ASN A 65 1.52 -6.25 -12.23
C ASN A 65 2.02 -4.98 -12.93
N GLY A 66 2.09 -3.85 -12.21
CA GLY A 66 2.65 -2.62 -12.75
C GLY A 66 4.12 -2.76 -13.19
N LEU A 67 4.95 -3.43 -12.37
CA LEU A 67 6.34 -3.73 -12.72
C LEU A 67 6.44 -4.63 -13.95
N ARG A 68 5.59 -5.66 -14.04
CA ARG A 68 5.55 -6.58 -15.18
C ARG A 68 5.24 -5.85 -16.48
N GLU A 69 4.24 -4.99 -16.48
CA GLU A 69 3.86 -4.19 -17.64
C GLU A 69 4.97 -3.20 -18.02
N ALA A 70 5.58 -2.54 -17.03
CA ALA A 70 6.69 -1.62 -17.24
C ALA A 70 7.91 -2.31 -17.87
N TYR A 71 8.30 -3.49 -17.42
CA TYR A 71 9.40 -4.27 -18.00
C TYR A 71 9.03 -4.92 -19.37
N ALA A 72 7.76 -5.20 -19.61
CA ALA A 72 7.30 -5.75 -20.89
C ALA A 72 7.28 -4.70 -22.01
N HIS A 73 7.24 -3.41 -21.69
CA HIS A 73 7.26 -2.35 -22.69
C HIS A 73 8.67 -2.17 -23.26
N GLN A 74 8.81 -2.37 -24.59
CA GLN A 74 10.13 -2.41 -25.26
C GLN A 74 10.94 -1.12 -25.19
N GLY A 75 10.27 0.02 -25.01
CA GLY A 75 10.90 1.34 -24.90
C GLY A 75 11.25 1.77 -23.48
N THR A 76 11.07 0.92 -22.48
CA THR A 76 11.38 1.29 -21.09
C THR A 76 12.88 1.44 -20.89
N GLU A 77 13.34 2.65 -20.57
CA GLU A 77 14.75 2.96 -20.31
C GLU A 77 15.08 2.86 -18.81
N ALA A 78 14.13 3.15 -17.94
CA ALA A 78 14.23 2.99 -16.49
C ALA A 78 12.83 2.88 -15.86
N ILE A 79 12.77 2.36 -14.64
CA ILE A 79 11.56 2.33 -13.83
C ILE A 79 11.74 3.21 -12.60
N ILE A 80 10.76 4.06 -12.33
CA ILE A 80 10.67 4.86 -11.11
C ILE A 80 9.56 4.29 -10.24
N LEU A 81 9.93 3.86 -9.02
CA LEU A 81 8.98 3.58 -7.94
C LEU A 81 8.76 4.87 -7.15
N SER A 82 7.62 5.52 -7.33
CA SER A 82 7.24 6.66 -6.51
C SER A 82 6.59 6.15 -5.24
N ILE A 83 7.19 6.45 -4.08
CA ILE A 83 6.79 5.87 -2.80
C ILE A 83 6.29 6.97 -1.86
N ASN A 84 5.04 6.84 -1.42
CA ASN A 84 4.44 7.62 -0.36
C ASN A 84 3.69 6.69 0.60
N SER A 85 4.44 6.00 1.47
CA SER A 85 3.90 4.93 2.31
C SER A 85 4.47 4.96 3.72
N PRO A 86 3.63 4.87 4.76
CA PRO A 86 4.06 4.70 6.14
C PRO A 86 4.52 3.26 6.44
N GLY A 87 4.41 2.34 5.47
CA GLY A 87 4.68 0.92 5.63
C GLY A 87 3.42 0.09 5.79
N GLY A 88 3.53 -1.05 6.46
CA GLY A 88 2.44 -2.00 6.66
C GLY A 88 2.94 -3.44 6.74
N SER A 89 2.26 -4.36 6.07
CA SER A 89 2.56 -5.80 6.10
C SER A 89 3.99 -6.13 5.67
N PRO A 90 4.80 -6.76 6.53
CA PRO A 90 6.14 -7.20 6.17
C PRO A 90 6.11 -8.29 5.07
N VAL A 91 5.06 -9.10 5.02
CA VAL A 91 4.91 -10.13 3.98
C VAL A 91 4.74 -9.49 2.60
N GLN A 92 3.83 -8.51 2.48
CA GLN A 92 3.61 -7.82 1.20
C GLN A 92 4.85 -7.04 0.77
N ALA A 93 5.51 -6.35 1.71
CA ALA A 93 6.76 -5.64 1.42
C ALA A 93 7.87 -6.61 0.97
N GLY A 94 7.98 -7.78 1.61
CA GLY A 94 8.94 -8.82 1.24
C GLY A 94 8.70 -9.37 -0.17
N ILE A 95 7.46 -9.71 -0.51
CA ILE A 95 7.09 -10.20 -1.85
C ILE A 95 7.47 -9.16 -2.94
N ILE A 96 7.18 -7.88 -2.69
CA ILE A 96 7.53 -6.81 -3.65
C ILE A 96 9.05 -6.67 -3.77
N ASN A 97 9.79 -6.66 -2.65
CA ASN A 97 11.25 -6.56 -2.64
C ASN A 97 11.90 -7.72 -3.41
N ASP A 98 11.44 -8.95 -3.17
CA ASP A 98 11.96 -10.14 -3.85
C ASP A 98 11.72 -10.06 -5.36
N GLU A 99 10.54 -9.60 -5.79
CA GLU A 99 10.20 -9.47 -7.19
C GLU A 99 11.01 -8.35 -7.88
N ILE A 100 11.25 -7.22 -7.21
CA ILE A 100 12.17 -6.19 -7.70
C ILE A 100 13.57 -6.79 -7.93
N ASN A 101 14.10 -7.50 -6.94
CA ASN A 101 15.41 -8.14 -7.06
C ASN A 101 15.44 -9.16 -8.22
N ARG A 102 14.37 -9.92 -8.43
CA ARG A 102 14.25 -10.85 -9.56
C ARG A 102 14.28 -10.12 -10.90
N TYR A 103 13.51 -9.03 -11.04
CA TYR A 103 13.50 -8.25 -12.28
C TYR A 103 14.84 -7.59 -12.58
N LYS A 104 15.56 -7.09 -11.57
CA LYS A 104 16.92 -6.55 -11.75
C LYS A 104 17.90 -7.58 -12.33
N LEU A 105 17.76 -8.85 -11.93
CA LEU A 105 18.59 -9.93 -12.50
C LEU A 105 18.20 -10.26 -13.94
N LEU A 106 16.91 -10.21 -14.29
CA LEU A 106 16.42 -10.50 -15.63
C LEU A 106 16.64 -9.36 -16.62
N HIS A 107 16.65 -8.12 -16.14
CA HIS A 107 16.75 -6.90 -16.95
C HIS A 107 17.87 -5.97 -16.44
N PRO A 108 19.14 -6.41 -16.45
CA PRO A 108 20.24 -5.64 -15.83
C PRO A 108 20.50 -4.28 -16.50
N ASN A 109 19.96 -4.05 -17.69
CA ASN A 109 20.09 -2.79 -18.43
C ASN A 109 18.95 -1.78 -18.15
N ILE A 110 17.92 -2.18 -17.41
CA ILE A 110 16.78 -1.30 -17.04
C ILE A 110 16.88 -1.05 -15.53
N PRO A 111 17.46 0.09 -15.12
CA PRO A 111 17.58 0.40 -13.69
C PRO A 111 16.22 0.70 -13.07
N ILE A 112 16.12 0.44 -11.77
CA ILE A 112 14.95 0.78 -10.96
C ILE A 112 15.35 1.79 -9.89
N TYR A 113 14.68 2.93 -9.86
CA TYR A 113 14.90 4.03 -8.94
C TYR A 113 13.73 4.17 -7.98
N ALA A 114 13.96 4.27 -6.68
CA ALA A 114 12.95 4.67 -5.73
C ALA A 114 12.98 6.19 -5.56
N VAL A 115 11.82 6.83 -5.68
CA VAL A 115 11.64 8.26 -5.42
C VAL A 115 10.64 8.42 -4.30
N VAL A 116 11.11 8.91 -3.17
CA VAL A 116 10.28 9.16 -1.99
C VAL A 116 9.56 10.49 -2.14
N GLU A 117 8.25 10.48 -1.99
CA GLU A 117 7.44 11.69 -1.88
C GLU A 117 7.49 12.22 -0.45
N ASP A 118 6.38 12.15 0.32
CA ASP A 118 6.38 12.63 1.70
C ASP A 118 6.97 11.63 2.69
N VAL A 119 6.61 10.34 2.56
CA VAL A 119 6.99 9.29 3.52
C VAL A 119 7.41 8.00 2.82
N CYS A 120 8.50 7.42 3.28
CA CYS A 120 8.94 6.06 2.94
C CYS A 120 9.45 5.39 4.21
N ALA A 121 8.54 4.83 4.99
CA ALA A 121 8.84 4.30 6.32
C ALA A 121 8.49 2.81 6.43
N SER A 122 9.18 2.10 7.33
CA SER A 122 8.92 0.69 7.64
C SER A 122 8.85 -0.18 6.37
N GLY A 123 7.75 -0.88 6.09
CA GLY A 123 7.57 -1.68 4.88
C GLY A 123 7.79 -0.91 3.57
N GLY A 124 7.53 0.41 3.54
CA GLY A 124 7.86 1.27 2.39
C GLY A 124 9.36 1.33 2.14
N TYR A 125 10.14 1.51 3.20
CA TYR A 125 11.60 1.50 3.09
C TYR A 125 12.16 0.11 2.81
N TYR A 126 11.51 -0.95 3.30
CA TYR A 126 11.85 -2.33 2.95
C TYR A 126 11.80 -2.55 1.43
N ILE A 127 10.78 -2.00 0.76
CA ILE A 127 10.66 -2.06 -0.70
C ILE A 127 11.71 -1.17 -1.37
N ALA A 128 11.87 0.08 -0.90
CA ALA A 128 12.82 1.03 -1.47
C ALA A 128 14.27 0.52 -1.44
N ALA A 129 14.64 -0.26 -0.43
CA ALA A 129 15.98 -0.84 -0.28
C ALA A 129 16.36 -1.80 -1.43
N ALA A 130 15.41 -2.31 -2.21
CA ALA A 130 15.67 -3.12 -3.40
C ALA A 130 16.07 -2.30 -4.63
N ALA A 131 15.80 -0.99 -4.65
CA ALA A 131 16.13 -0.11 -5.78
C ALA A 131 17.64 0.07 -5.97
N ASP A 132 18.05 0.47 -7.18
CA ASP A 132 19.46 0.75 -7.48
C ASP A 132 19.92 2.04 -6.79
N GLN A 133 19.05 3.06 -6.82
CA GLN A 133 19.24 4.30 -6.08
C GLN A 133 17.90 4.77 -5.50
N ILE A 134 18.01 5.51 -4.38
CA ILE A 134 16.85 6.08 -3.67
C ILE A 134 17.00 7.60 -3.63
N PHE A 135 15.99 8.29 -4.16
CA PHE A 135 15.93 9.75 -4.19
C PHE A 135 14.83 10.25 -3.25
N VAL A 136 15.06 11.39 -2.61
CA VAL A 136 14.14 11.96 -1.63
C VAL A 136 14.02 13.48 -1.79
N ASN A 137 12.96 14.10 -1.24
CA ASN A 137 12.96 15.51 -0.92
C ASN A 137 13.68 15.76 0.41
N LYS A 138 14.20 16.96 0.64
CA LYS A 138 14.88 17.31 1.92
C LYS A 138 13.99 17.09 3.15
N ALA A 139 12.66 17.25 3.01
CA ALA A 139 11.68 17.12 4.07
C ALA A 139 10.97 15.75 4.09
N SER A 140 11.25 14.85 3.14
CA SER A 140 10.71 13.49 3.15
C SER A 140 11.12 12.76 4.43
N ILE A 141 10.22 11.95 4.96
CA ILE A 141 10.47 11.12 6.14
C ILE A 141 10.85 9.71 5.70
N VAL A 142 12.02 9.22 6.15
CA VAL A 142 12.57 7.93 5.74
C VAL A 142 13.04 7.12 6.95
N GLY A 143 12.95 5.80 6.87
CA GLY A 143 13.48 4.89 7.90
C GLY A 143 12.39 4.11 8.60
N SER A 144 12.26 4.25 9.92
CA SER A 144 11.36 3.40 10.74
C SER A 144 11.65 1.91 10.51
N ILE A 145 12.95 1.55 10.52
CA ILE A 145 13.42 0.17 10.35
C ILE A 145 13.23 -0.54 11.68
N GLY A 146 12.06 -1.14 11.84
CA GLY A 146 11.63 -1.81 13.04
C GLY A 146 10.33 -2.57 12.82
N VAL A 147 9.96 -3.39 13.80
CA VAL A 147 8.73 -4.20 13.79
C VAL A 147 7.98 -3.94 15.08
N ARG A 148 6.67 -3.79 15.00
CA ARG A 148 5.83 -3.63 16.18
C ARG A 148 4.59 -4.52 16.09
N MET A 149 4.11 -4.93 17.25
CA MET A 149 2.82 -5.54 17.44
C MET A 149 2.09 -4.75 18.53
N ASP A 150 0.90 -4.26 18.25
CA ASP A 150 0.12 -3.46 19.20
C ASP A 150 -1.02 -4.30 19.78
N GLY A 151 -1.32 -4.10 21.06
CA GLY A 151 -2.44 -4.71 21.77
C GLY A 151 -2.91 -3.84 22.92
N PHE A 152 -4.07 -4.14 23.46
CA PHE A 152 -4.63 -3.50 24.64
C PHE A 152 -4.83 -4.54 25.75
N GLY A 153 -4.49 -4.20 27.00
CA GLY A 153 -4.85 -4.96 28.19
C GLY A 153 -6.18 -4.45 28.74
N LEU A 154 -7.22 -5.26 28.71
CA LEU A 154 -8.57 -4.90 29.15
C LEU A 154 -9.05 -5.74 30.34
N GLU A 155 -8.17 -6.55 30.93
CA GLU A 155 -8.50 -7.46 32.04
C GLU A 155 -9.14 -6.72 33.23
N GLU A 156 -8.48 -5.69 33.72
CA GLU A 156 -8.98 -4.87 34.83
C GLU A 156 -10.31 -4.18 34.49
N LEU A 157 -10.46 -3.72 33.25
CA LEU A 157 -11.67 -3.04 32.79
C LEU A 157 -12.89 -3.96 32.89
N ILE A 158 -12.81 -5.17 32.31
CA ILE A 158 -13.95 -6.10 32.33
C ILE A 158 -14.27 -6.58 33.72
N LYS A 159 -13.27 -6.76 34.59
CA LYS A 159 -13.43 -7.13 35.98
C LYS A 159 -14.19 -6.03 36.77
N ASN A 160 -13.84 -4.76 36.56
CA ASN A 160 -14.48 -3.63 37.24
C ASN A 160 -15.96 -3.44 36.83
N ILE A 161 -16.36 -3.87 35.63
CA ILE A 161 -17.75 -3.84 35.19
C ILE A 161 -18.51 -5.15 35.43
N GLY A 162 -17.89 -6.10 36.16
CA GLY A 162 -18.51 -7.36 36.52
C GLY A 162 -18.62 -8.38 35.37
N VAL A 163 -17.81 -8.26 34.33
CA VAL A 163 -17.72 -9.21 33.20
C VAL A 163 -16.58 -10.19 33.43
N GLU A 164 -16.86 -11.49 33.29
CA GLU A 164 -15.88 -12.56 33.40
C GLU A 164 -15.55 -13.12 31.99
N ARG A 165 -14.26 -13.15 31.64
CA ARG A 165 -13.79 -13.81 30.42
C ARG A 165 -13.70 -15.33 30.62
N ARG A 166 -14.47 -16.09 29.87
CA ARG A 166 -14.48 -17.56 29.89
C ARG A 166 -13.93 -18.10 28.58
N LEU A 167 -12.60 -18.28 28.52
CA LEU A 167 -11.92 -18.82 27.35
C LEU A 167 -11.68 -20.32 27.54
N MET A 168 -12.17 -21.13 26.59
CA MET A 168 -11.84 -22.53 26.47
C MET A 168 -11.07 -22.78 25.19
N THR A 169 -9.89 -23.40 25.28
CA THR A 169 -9.02 -23.64 24.13
C THR A 169 -8.53 -25.09 24.11
N ALA A 170 -8.30 -25.61 22.91
CA ALA A 170 -7.48 -26.78 22.68
C ALA A 170 -6.13 -26.31 22.13
N GLY A 171 -5.05 -26.59 22.87
CA GLY A 171 -3.71 -26.06 22.65
C GLY A 171 -3.31 -25.00 23.68
N LYS A 172 -2.20 -25.26 24.42
CA LYS A 172 -1.73 -24.46 25.58
C LYS A 172 -1.65 -22.96 25.29
N ASN A 173 -1.23 -22.57 24.09
CA ASN A 173 -0.97 -21.18 23.74
C ASN A 173 -2.05 -20.56 22.83
N LYS A 174 -3.22 -21.22 22.65
CA LYS A 174 -4.25 -20.75 21.71
C LYS A 174 -4.94 -19.45 22.14
N GLY A 175 -4.85 -19.11 23.42
CA GLY A 175 -5.36 -17.85 24.00
C GLY A 175 -4.26 -16.81 24.21
N MET A 176 -3.07 -16.99 23.64
CA MET A 176 -1.99 -16.04 23.74
C MET A 176 -2.41 -14.66 23.19
N LEU A 177 -2.04 -13.60 23.93
CA LEU A 177 -2.38 -12.21 23.60
C LEU A 177 -3.89 -11.87 23.59
N ASP A 178 -4.74 -12.69 24.23
CA ASP A 178 -6.14 -12.31 24.46
C ASP A 178 -6.16 -11.04 25.34
N PRO A 179 -6.77 -9.92 24.89
CA PRO A 179 -6.72 -8.64 25.60
C PRO A 179 -7.45 -8.66 26.95
N PHE A 180 -8.26 -9.69 27.21
CA PHE A 180 -9.05 -9.82 28.42
C PHE A 180 -8.45 -10.82 29.44
N LEU A 181 -7.25 -11.31 29.16
CA LEU A 181 -6.51 -12.22 30.05
C LEU A 181 -5.19 -11.59 30.49
N PRO A 182 -4.66 -12.01 31.66
CA PRO A 182 -3.33 -11.58 32.08
C PRO A 182 -2.26 -12.02 31.09
N ILE A 183 -1.23 -11.17 30.95
CA ILE A 183 -0.04 -11.51 30.16
C ILE A 183 0.71 -12.64 30.88
N VAL A 184 1.11 -13.66 30.14
CA VAL A 184 1.96 -14.74 30.59
C VAL A 184 3.39 -14.47 30.12
N PRO A 185 4.39 -14.33 31.03
CA PRO A 185 5.75 -13.92 30.66
C PRO A 185 6.41 -14.78 29.59
N GLU A 186 6.20 -16.10 29.60
CA GLU A 186 6.75 -17.01 28.60
C GLU A 186 6.14 -16.81 27.20
N GLN A 187 4.88 -16.35 27.16
CA GLN A 187 4.21 -16.01 25.88
C GLN A 187 4.68 -14.66 25.35
N GLU A 188 4.90 -13.68 26.23
CA GLU A 188 5.48 -12.39 25.90
C GLU A 188 6.90 -12.55 25.32
N GLU A 189 7.75 -13.34 25.97
CA GLU A 189 9.09 -13.68 25.48
C GLU A 189 9.05 -14.35 24.10
N PHE A 190 8.14 -15.29 23.91
CA PHE A 190 7.97 -15.95 22.61
C PHE A 190 7.62 -14.95 21.50
N VAL A 191 6.70 -14.01 21.77
CA VAL A 191 6.28 -12.98 20.80
C VAL A 191 7.42 -12.00 20.55
N GLN A 192 8.14 -11.57 21.58
CA GLN A 192 9.28 -10.69 21.43
C GLN A 192 10.38 -11.32 20.54
N ASN A 193 10.65 -12.61 20.71
CA ASN A 193 11.60 -13.33 19.87
C ASN A 193 11.14 -13.40 18.42
N LEU A 194 9.85 -13.62 18.16
CA LEU A 194 9.29 -13.56 16.80
C LEU A 194 9.45 -12.17 16.16
N LEU A 195 9.20 -11.10 16.92
CA LEU A 195 9.42 -9.72 16.45
C LEU A 195 10.88 -9.45 16.12
N ASN A 196 11.81 -9.95 16.95
CA ASN A 196 13.24 -9.81 16.73
C ASN A 196 13.66 -10.54 15.43
N GLU A 197 13.19 -11.75 15.19
CA GLU A 197 13.46 -12.50 13.95
C GLU A 197 12.98 -11.75 12.70
N ILE A 198 11.78 -11.16 12.73
CA ILE A 198 11.26 -10.37 11.61
C ILE A 198 12.08 -9.07 11.45
N HIS A 199 12.51 -8.47 12.54
CA HIS A 199 13.37 -7.28 12.52
C HIS A 199 14.74 -7.59 11.92
N ASP A 200 15.36 -8.70 12.29
CA ASP A 200 16.64 -9.15 11.74
C ASP A 200 16.56 -9.41 10.22
N GLN A 201 15.43 -9.94 9.73
CA GLN A 201 15.16 -10.05 8.29
C GLN A 201 15.13 -8.67 7.62
N PHE A 202 14.47 -7.69 8.24
CA PHE A 202 14.43 -6.33 7.70
C PHE A 202 15.84 -5.71 7.67
N ILE A 203 16.60 -5.83 8.76
CA ILE A 203 18.01 -5.37 8.83
C ILE A 203 18.84 -6.00 7.72
N ALA A 204 18.71 -7.29 7.50
CA ALA A 204 19.44 -8.01 6.44
C ALA A 204 19.11 -7.46 5.04
N VAL A 205 17.82 -7.19 4.75
CA VAL A 205 17.39 -6.60 3.48
C VAL A 205 17.98 -5.21 3.28
N VAL A 206 17.95 -4.36 4.30
CA VAL A 206 18.51 -3.01 4.22
C VAL A 206 20.02 -3.06 4.02
N LYS A 207 20.76 -3.88 4.79
CA LYS A 207 22.19 -4.08 4.62
C LYS A 207 22.54 -4.59 3.23
N LYS A 208 21.78 -5.53 2.69
CA LYS A 208 21.97 -6.05 1.33
C LYS A 208 21.73 -4.97 0.26
N GLY A 209 20.66 -4.19 0.39
CA GLY A 209 20.29 -3.18 -0.60
C GLY A 209 21.18 -1.93 -0.57
N ARG A 210 21.62 -1.51 0.62
CA ARG A 210 22.46 -0.32 0.78
C ARG A 210 23.95 -0.61 0.68
N GLY A 211 24.37 -1.81 1.09
CA GLY A 211 25.80 -2.21 1.05
C GLY A 211 26.71 -1.22 1.78
N ASP A 212 27.85 -0.90 1.19
CA ASP A 212 28.88 0.00 1.75
C ASP A 212 28.43 1.46 1.86
N ARG A 213 27.27 1.83 1.30
CA ARG A 213 26.69 3.17 1.43
C ARG A 213 26.14 3.43 2.83
N LEU A 214 25.77 2.37 3.56
CA LEU A 214 25.11 2.48 4.85
C LEU A 214 26.12 2.89 5.94
N SER A 215 25.74 3.88 6.76
CA SER A 215 26.52 4.24 7.95
C SER A 215 26.60 3.09 8.95
N THR A 216 27.66 3.09 9.76
CA THR A 216 27.84 2.14 10.87
C THR A 216 27.04 2.50 12.12
N ASP A 217 26.22 3.56 12.08
CA ASP A 217 25.38 3.99 13.20
C ASP A 217 24.24 2.99 13.43
N GLU A 218 24.31 2.27 14.54
CA GLU A 218 23.31 1.26 14.91
C GLU A 218 21.91 1.84 15.17
N SER A 219 21.80 3.14 15.43
CA SER A 219 20.50 3.82 15.61
C SER A 219 19.60 3.69 14.39
N ILE A 220 20.18 3.46 13.20
CA ILE A 220 19.47 3.22 11.94
C ILE A 220 18.43 2.10 12.07
N PHE A 221 18.74 1.08 12.87
CA PHE A 221 17.90 -0.10 13.04
C PHE A 221 17.03 -0.08 14.30
N SER A 222 16.93 1.08 14.97
CA SER A 222 16.17 1.22 16.22
C SER A 222 14.69 1.57 16.03
N GLY A 223 14.19 1.64 14.79
CA GLY A 223 12.84 2.09 14.48
C GLY A 223 12.69 3.60 14.38
N LEU A 224 13.77 4.37 14.48
CA LEU A 224 13.77 5.82 14.26
C LEU A 224 13.56 6.18 12.79
N PHE A 225 13.24 7.44 12.53
CA PHE A 225 13.06 7.99 11.19
C PHE A 225 13.79 9.34 11.07
N TRP A 226 14.11 9.71 9.84
CA TRP A 226 14.93 10.88 9.54
C TRP A 226 14.35 11.68 8.38
N ASP A 227 14.66 12.98 8.36
CA ASP A 227 14.46 13.80 7.16
C ASP A 227 15.42 13.40 6.03
N GLY A 228 15.11 13.83 4.80
CA GLY A 228 15.88 13.44 3.62
C GLY A 228 17.37 13.80 3.71
N ASN A 229 17.74 14.96 4.28
CA ASN A 229 19.14 15.36 4.41
C ASN A 229 19.91 14.48 5.41
N SER A 230 19.26 14.13 6.52
CA SER A 230 19.82 13.23 7.53
C SER A 230 19.92 11.80 6.98
N ALA A 231 18.91 11.34 6.23
CA ALA A 231 18.89 10.03 5.61
C ALA A 231 20.03 9.84 4.58
N ILE A 232 20.42 10.89 3.83
CA ILE A 232 21.60 10.87 2.95
C ILE A 232 22.87 10.65 3.76
N LYS A 233 23.05 11.37 4.86
CA LYS A 233 24.25 11.25 5.73
C LYS A 233 24.38 9.86 6.33
N LEU A 234 23.26 9.22 6.63
CA LEU A 234 23.21 7.86 7.14
C LEU A 234 23.32 6.78 6.07
N GLY A 235 23.35 7.17 4.80
CA GLY A 235 23.41 6.23 3.67
C GLY A 235 22.09 5.46 3.44
N LEU A 236 20.99 5.90 4.07
CA LEU A 236 19.68 5.33 3.84
C LEU A 236 19.14 5.66 2.45
N VAL A 237 19.52 6.80 1.89
CA VAL A 237 19.17 7.27 0.55
C VAL A 237 20.38 7.83 -0.16
N ASP A 238 20.30 8.00 -1.48
CA ASP A 238 21.45 8.37 -2.27
C ASP A 238 21.53 9.87 -2.56
N ASN A 239 20.42 10.48 -2.99
CA ASN A 239 20.41 11.88 -3.45
C ASN A 239 19.07 12.57 -3.21
N LEU A 240 19.06 13.88 -3.35
CA LEU A 240 17.83 14.64 -3.48
C LEU A 240 17.27 14.52 -4.90
N GLY A 241 15.95 14.37 -5.03
CA GLY A 241 15.29 14.30 -6.32
C GLY A 241 13.78 14.13 -6.21
N SER A 242 13.10 14.41 -7.30
CA SER A 242 11.66 14.15 -7.51
C SER A 242 11.50 13.26 -8.75
N VAL A 243 10.31 12.69 -8.96
CA VAL A 243 10.02 11.88 -10.16
C VAL A 243 10.45 12.60 -11.43
N GLY A 244 10.06 13.87 -11.59
CA GLY A 244 10.42 14.65 -12.77
C GLY A 244 11.92 14.92 -12.91
N SER A 245 12.63 15.24 -11.81
CA SER A 245 14.07 15.48 -11.87
C SER A 245 14.86 14.20 -12.14
N VAL A 246 14.46 13.06 -11.57
CA VAL A 246 15.08 11.76 -11.85
C VAL A 246 14.86 11.34 -13.31
N ALA A 247 13.66 11.51 -13.84
CA ALA A 247 13.37 11.23 -15.25
C ALA A 247 14.22 12.10 -16.18
N ARG A 248 14.33 13.41 -15.91
CA ARG A 248 15.08 14.37 -16.74
C ARG A 248 16.59 14.21 -16.59
N ASP A 249 17.10 14.20 -15.35
CA ASP A 249 18.52 14.44 -15.08
C ASP A 249 19.29 13.11 -14.92
N ILE A 250 18.63 12.03 -14.56
CA ILE A 250 19.25 10.70 -14.33
C ILE A 250 18.94 9.75 -15.48
N VAL A 251 17.66 9.63 -15.87
CA VAL A 251 17.24 8.75 -16.98
C VAL A 251 17.52 9.44 -18.32
N GLY A 252 17.35 10.77 -18.40
CA GLY A 252 17.47 11.54 -19.64
C GLY A 252 16.21 11.46 -20.52
N ASN A 253 15.08 11.04 -19.94
CA ASN A 253 13.82 10.88 -20.67
C ASN A 253 12.64 11.32 -19.79
N GLU A 254 12.05 12.47 -20.16
CA GLU A 254 10.91 13.07 -19.46
C GLU A 254 9.55 12.51 -19.90
N ASN A 255 9.52 11.58 -20.86
CA ASN A 255 8.29 10.90 -21.25
C ASN A 255 7.91 9.84 -20.20
N ILE A 256 7.24 10.28 -19.15
CA ILE A 256 6.86 9.44 -18.01
C ILE A 256 5.52 8.78 -18.28
N VAL A 257 5.51 7.45 -18.23
CA VAL A 257 4.32 6.62 -18.40
C VAL A 257 3.98 5.88 -17.14
N ASP A 258 2.75 6.06 -16.65
CA ASP A 258 2.25 5.50 -15.39
C ASP A 258 1.66 4.09 -15.61
N PHE A 259 2.37 3.07 -15.12
CA PHE A 259 1.99 1.65 -15.12
C PHE A 259 1.37 1.20 -13.78
N THR A 260 1.02 2.14 -12.90
CA THR A 260 0.37 1.79 -11.65
C THR A 260 -0.95 1.08 -11.91
N THR A 261 -1.10 -0.13 -11.39
CA THR A 261 -2.38 -0.87 -11.48
C THR A 261 -3.46 -0.06 -10.79
N LYS A 262 -4.54 0.23 -11.50
CA LYS A 262 -5.68 0.98 -10.98
C LYS A 262 -6.86 0.03 -10.83
N ALA A 263 -7.55 0.11 -9.70
CA ALA A 263 -8.83 -0.58 -9.53
C ALA A 263 -9.73 -0.30 -10.73
N SER A 264 -10.39 -1.33 -11.24
CA SER A 264 -11.30 -1.20 -12.39
C SER A 264 -12.40 -0.19 -12.10
N PHE A 265 -12.99 0.40 -13.16
CA PHE A 265 -14.09 1.36 -12.98
C PHE A 265 -15.26 0.75 -12.20
N GLY A 266 -15.53 -0.56 -12.41
CA GLY A 266 -16.56 -1.30 -11.67
C GLY A 266 -16.25 -1.42 -10.18
N GLU A 267 -15.01 -1.70 -9.82
CA GLU A 267 -14.56 -1.77 -8.42
C GLU A 267 -14.66 -0.41 -7.74
N ARG A 268 -14.20 0.66 -8.38
CA ARG A 268 -14.33 2.04 -7.86
C ARG A 268 -15.77 2.48 -7.66
N ILE A 269 -16.68 2.06 -8.54
CA ILE A 269 -18.11 2.29 -8.37
C ILE A 269 -18.64 1.46 -7.19
N ALA A 270 -18.32 0.17 -7.12
CA ALA A 270 -18.76 -0.71 -6.06
C ALA A 270 -18.29 -0.22 -4.67
N GLU A 271 -17.07 0.26 -4.55
CA GLU A 271 -16.54 0.89 -3.33
C GLU A 271 -17.30 2.15 -2.95
N ARG A 272 -17.57 3.06 -3.90
CA ARG A 272 -18.30 4.29 -3.65
C ARG A 272 -19.77 4.04 -3.30
N PHE A 273 -20.42 3.11 -3.98
CA PHE A 273 -21.79 2.72 -3.67
C PHE A 273 -21.87 1.91 -2.38
N GLY A 274 -20.93 1.00 -2.14
CA GLY A 274 -20.83 0.23 -0.90
C GLY A 274 -20.63 1.12 0.32
N ALA A 275 -19.73 2.09 0.24
CA ALA A 275 -19.52 3.09 1.29
C ALA A 275 -20.79 3.96 1.52
N GLY A 276 -21.45 4.40 0.45
CA GLY A 276 -22.70 5.17 0.53
C GLY A 276 -23.85 4.41 1.18
N VAL A 277 -24.02 3.13 0.85
CA VAL A 277 -25.04 2.26 1.46
C VAL A 277 -24.70 1.98 2.93
N GLY A 278 -23.43 1.72 3.25
CA GLY A 278 -22.96 1.50 4.62
C GLY A 278 -23.21 2.71 5.53
N ILE A 279 -22.90 3.91 5.06
CA ILE A 279 -23.14 5.17 5.81
C ILE A 279 -24.64 5.41 6.01
N SER A 280 -25.47 5.18 4.97
CA SER A 280 -26.92 5.35 5.07
C SER A 280 -27.55 4.35 6.03
N PHE A 281 -27.07 3.09 6.04
CA PHE A 281 -27.53 2.06 6.94
C PHE A 281 -27.14 2.37 8.40
N SER A 282 -25.90 2.78 8.63
CA SER A 282 -25.40 3.20 9.94
C SER A 282 -26.18 4.38 10.51
N ASN A 283 -26.43 5.42 9.72
CA ASN A 283 -27.21 6.58 10.13
C ASN A 283 -28.70 6.23 10.42
N THR A 284 -29.26 5.30 9.67
CA THR A 284 -30.65 4.83 9.91
C THR A 284 -30.76 4.04 11.19
N VAL A 285 -29.78 3.18 11.49
CA VAL A 285 -29.71 2.40 12.72
C VAL A 285 -29.48 3.32 13.92
N LEU A 286 -28.51 4.25 13.85
CA LEU A 286 -28.22 5.20 14.92
C LEU A 286 -29.40 6.13 15.23
N ASN A 287 -30.12 6.61 14.21
CA ASN A 287 -31.31 7.43 14.40
C ASN A 287 -32.49 6.64 15.01
N LYS A 288 -32.60 5.35 14.71
CA LYS A 288 -33.60 4.48 15.34
C LYS A 288 -33.34 4.26 16.83
N PHE A 289 -32.05 4.13 17.21
CA PHE A 289 -31.64 4.04 18.62
C PHE A 289 -31.82 5.37 19.36
N LYS A 290 -31.52 6.50 18.74
CA LYS A 290 -31.73 7.83 19.34
C LYS A 290 -33.20 8.15 19.61
N ASN A 291 -34.11 7.73 18.72
CA ASN A 291 -35.53 7.97 18.88
C ASN A 291 -36.23 7.02 19.86
N ASN A 292 -35.59 5.89 20.23
CA ASN A 292 -36.13 4.96 21.24
C ASN A 292 -35.64 5.25 22.68
N THR A 293 -34.77 6.24 22.86
CA THR A 293 -34.28 6.63 24.21
C THR A 293 -35.00 7.83 24.80
N VAL A 294 -36.12 8.26 24.22
CA VAL A 294 -36.99 9.31 24.74
C VAL A 294 -38.34 8.69 25.05
N ILE A 295 -38.41 7.84 26.06
CA ILE A 295 -39.66 7.54 26.78
C ILE A 295 -39.28 7.22 28.24
N LYS A 296 -39.67 8.19 29.08
CA LYS A 296 -39.87 8.22 30.55
C LYS A 296 -38.62 8.08 31.42
#